data_44a883477fcea522cb5f2801fb960e55
#
_entry.id   44a883477fcea522cb5f2801fb960e55
#
_cell.length_a   1.000
_cell.length_b   1.000
_cell.length_c   1.000
_cell.angle_alpha   90.00
_cell.angle_beta   90.00
_cell.angle_gamma   90.00
#
_symmetry.space_group_name_H-M   'P 1'
#
loop_
_entity.id
_entity.type
_entity.pdbx_description
1 polymer ?
#
loop_
_entity_poly.entity_id
_entity_poly.type
_entity_poly.pdbx_seq_one_letter_code
_entity_poly.pdbx_strand_id
1 'polypeptide(L)'
;YVVTRVGQNGQSEYYNVEEYYRVRYTNTRMYLLNFERTMEEIFRGENDSISGNSILLGIRSKDVEYQTNESGKVVTFVQEGELWSYNQEANTLAKVFSFRGYEGVDDRENYGEHDIKIVNIDEAGSIDYIVYGYMNRGIHEGTVGIAVYHYDSLANTNEEQVFIPSSQSYEVMKSELGQLMYVTESGAFYIMVDGNVYGIDLNSLDTKVLVEGLSDEAVAISESNRFLAWVDPSAVRGSDTIHMIDFSTEKVTDVTGSASDYVKPLGFMQEDFV
;
A
#
# COMPACT_ATOMS: atom_id res chain seq x y z
N TYR A 1 13.31 -5.15 16.48
CA TYR A 1 13.04 -5.30 17.91
C TYR A 1 12.54 -3.99 18.52
N VAL A 2 11.78 -4.10 19.61
CA VAL A 2 11.23 -2.93 20.31
C VAL A 2 12.12 -2.60 21.51
N VAL A 3 12.44 -1.30 21.66
CA VAL A 3 13.16 -0.74 22.80
C VAL A 3 12.21 0.13 23.62
N THR A 4 12.21 -0.06 24.93
CA THR A 4 11.44 0.79 25.85
C THR A 4 12.38 1.76 26.56
N ARG A 5 11.98 3.01 26.62
CA ARG A 5 12.67 4.07 27.36
C ARG A 5 11.68 4.78 28.29
N VAL A 6 12.13 5.24 29.45
CA VAL A 6 11.34 6.14 30.28
C VAL A 6 11.63 7.57 29.84
N GLY A 7 10.62 8.24 29.31
CA GLY A 7 10.71 9.64 28.87
C GLY A 7 10.90 10.63 30.03
N GLN A 8 11.16 11.89 29.70
CA GLN A 8 11.36 12.94 30.72
C GLN A 8 10.09 13.23 31.52
N ASN A 9 8.93 12.92 30.99
CA ASN A 9 7.62 13.04 31.64
C ASN A 9 7.27 11.83 32.53
N GLY A 10 8.14 10.81 32.60
CA GLY A 10 7.93 9.60 33.38
C GLY A 10 7.10 8.55 32.68
N GLN A 11 6.65 8.78 31.45
CA GLN A 11 5.93 7.81 30.63
C GLN A 11 6.89 6.88 29.89
N SER A 12 6.42 5.69 29.54
CA SER A 12 7.20 4.75 28.74
C SER A 12 7.04 5.06 27.25
N GLU A 13 8.17 5.34 26.63
CA GLU A 13 8.28 5.49 25.17
C GLU A 13 8.73 4.16 24.57
N TYR A 14 8.14 3.77 23.45
CA TYR A 14 8.45 2.53 22.75
C TYR A 14 9.00 2.89 21.37
N TYR A 15 10.07 2.22 20.96
CA TYR A 15 10.74 2.45 19.70
C TYR A 15 10.87 1.13 18.93
N ASN A 16 10.43 1.11 17.68
CA ASN A 16 10.77 0.06 16.76
C ASN A 16 12.19 0.31 16.24
N VAL A 17 13.04 -0.72 16.34
CA VAL A 17 14.45 -0.65 15.93
C VAL A 17 14.70 -1.71 14.89
N GLU A 18 15.10 -1.26 13.70
CA GLU A 18 15.54 -2.10 12.62
C GLU A 18 17.05 -1.98 12.45
N GLU A 19 17.74 -3.10 12.33
CA GLU A 19 19.18 -3.16 12.15
C GLU A 19 19.54 -4.03 10.96
N TYR A 20 20.29 -3.45 10.05
CA TYR A 20 20.84 -4.14 8.89
C TYR A 20 22.35 -4.38 9.05
N TYR A 21 22.78 -5.65 8.90
CA TYR A 21 24.17 -6.06 8.97
C TYR A 21 24.62 -6.70 7.67
N ARG A 22 25.57 -6.10 6.99
CA ARG A 22 26.28 -6.74 5.88
C ARG A 22 27.60 -7.30 6.38
N VAL A 23 27.75 -8.63 6.30
CA VAL A 23 28.90 -9.32 6.85
C VAL A 23 29.62 -10.16 5.78
N ARG A 24 30.93 -10.33 5.95
CA ARG A 24 31.74 -11.30 5.21
C ARG A 24 32.25 -12.34 6.19
N TYR A 25 31.93 -13.59 5.93
CA TYR A 25 32.49 -14.71 6.67
C TYR A 25 33.78 -15.20 6.01
N THR A 26 34.81 -15.52 6.82
CA THR A 26 36.03 -16.24 6.42
C THR A 26 36.23 -17.39 7.40
N ASN A 27 37.10 -18.35 7.06
CA ASN A 27 37.38 -19.52 7.91
C ASN A 27 37.93 -19.16 9.30
N THR A 28 38.38 -17.93 9.51
CA THR A 28 39.00 -17.48 10.77
C THR A 28 38.12 -16.51 11.56
N ARG A 29 37.27 -15.69 10.87
CA ARG A 29 36.41 -14.69 11.54
C ARG A 29 35.36 -14.11 10.59
N MET A 30 34.41 -13.43 11.20
CA MET A 30 33.39 -12.62 10.53
C MET A 30 33.84 -11.15 10.49
N TYR A 31 33.68 -10.49 9.36
CA TYR A 31 33.94 -9.07 9.17
C TYR A 31 32.62 -8.34 8.97
N LEU A 32 32.37 -7.28 9.72
CA LEU A 32 31.30 -6.36 9.48
C LEU A 32 31.68 -5.43 8.33
N LEU A 33 30.92 -5.43 7.25
CA LEU A 33 31.13 -4.59 6.06
C LEU A 33 30.28 -3.35 6.08
N ASN A 34 29.03 -3.47 6.55
CA ASN A 34 28.10 -2.35 6.72
C ASN A 34 27.19 -2.63 7.90
N PHE A 35 26.75 -1.55 8.56
CA PHE A 35 25.78 -1.57 9.63
C PHE A 35 24.91 -0.33 9.49
N GLU A 36 23.61 -0.54 9.45
CA GLU A 36 22.62 0.52 9.44
C GLU A 36 21.63 0.25 10.57
N ARG A 37 21.15 1.30 11.19
CA ARG A 37 20.11 1.24 12.23
C ARG A 37 19.13 2.37 12.01
N THR A 38 17.86 2.01 11.92
CA THR A 38 16.75 2.95 12.03
C THR A 38 16.04 2.74 13.36
N MET A 39 15.47 3.80 13.89
CA MET A 39 14.74 3.76 15.14
C MET A 39 13.62 4.79 15.07
N GLU A 40 12.39 4.34 15.16
CA GLU A 40 11.20 5.17 15.11
C GLU A 40 10.33 4.94 16.34
N GLU A 41 9.75 6.01 16.85
CA GLU A 41 8.88 5.93 18.01
C GLU A 41 7.54 5.35 17.61
N ILE A 42 7.07 4.35 18.37
CA ILE A 42 5.75 3.74 18.15
C ILE A 42 4.70 4.71 18.67
N PHE A 43 3.91 5.26 17.75
CA PHE A 43 2.82 6.16 18.08
C PHE A 43 1.69 5.41 18.79
N ARG A 44 1.22 5.92 19.91
CA ARG A 44 0.20 5.27 20.73
C ARG A 44 -1.13 6.03 20.82
N GLY A 45 -1.20 7.20 20.20
CA GLY A 45 -2.40 8.03 20.20
C GLY A 45 -2.78 8.56 21.58
N GLU A 46 -1.80 8.74 22.47
CA GLU A 46 -2.04 9.26 23.82
C GLU A 46 -2.40 10.76 23.77
N ASN A 47 -3.18 11.23 24.75
CA ASN A 47 -3.74 12.59 24.73
C ASN A 47 -2.68 13.72 24.71
N ASP A 48 -1.47 13.47 25.18
CA ASP A 48 -0.37 14.43 25.14
C ASP A 48 0.25 14.58 23.74
N SER A 49 -0.06 13.67 22.81
CA SER A 49 0.33 13.77 21.39
C SER A 49 -0.45 14.86 20.67
N ILE A 50 -1.59 15.32 21.20
CA ILE A 50 -2.45 16.33 20.58
C ILE A 50 -2.23 17.68 21.27
N SER A 51 -1.82 18.70 20.52
CA SER A 51 -1.63 20.06 21.02
C SER A 51 -2.26 21.09 20.09
N GLY A 52 -3.39 21.68 20.51
CA GLY A 52 -4.16 22.59 19.67
C GLY A 52 -4.64 21.92 18.39
N ASN A 53 -4.19 22.38 17.22
CA ASN A 53 -4.53 21.82 15.91
C ASN A 53 -3.41 20.93 15.33
N SER A 54 -2.51 20.45 16.17
CA SER A 54 -1.35 19.66 15.74
C SER A 54 -1.30 18.34 16.48
N ILE A 55 -0.89 17.28 15.77
CA ILE A 55 -0.59 15.99 16.36
C ILE A 55 0.91 15.74 16.23
N LEU A 56 1.55 15.39 17.33
CA LEU A 56 2.93 14.96 17.34
C LEU A 56 3.00 13.46 17.09
N LEU A 57 3.45 13.07 15.90
CA LEU A 57 3.50 11.66 15.48
C LEU A 57 4.81 10.96 15.86
N GLY A 58 5.82 11.68 16.37
CA GLY A 58 7.13 11.12 16.70
C GLY A 58 7.97 10.68 15.49
N ILE A 59 7.55 11.01 14.28
CA ILE A 59 8.14 10.56 13.02
C ILE A 59 9.45 11.30 12.75
N ARG A 60 10.45 10.56 12.26
CA ARG A 60 11.73 11.12 11.79
C ARG A 60 11.93 10.97 10.28
N SER A 61 11.11 10.15 9.61
CA SER A 61 11.08 10.02 8.16
C SER A 61 10.27 11.15 7.52
N LYS A 62 10.61 11.51 6.26
CA LYS A 62 9.82 12.42 5.44
C LYS A 62 8.74 11.69 4.64
N ASP A 63 8.88 10.37 4.54
CA ASP A 63 8.07 9.51 3.69
C ASP A 63 6.96 8.86 4.52
N VAL A 64 6.01 9.68 4.97
CA VAL A 64 4.82 9.22 5.69
C VAL A 64 3.65 9.20 4.75
N GLU A 65 3.00 8.04 4.64
CA GLU A 65 1.74 7.94 3.93
C GLU A 65 0.66 8.68 4.73
N TYR A 66 0.09 9.73 4.15
CA TYR A 66 -1.05 10.44 4.74
C TYR A 66 -1.94 11.00 3.64
N GLN A 67 -3.21 11.09 3.94
CA GLN A 67 -4.20 11.75 3.09
C GLN A 67 -5.19 12.54 3.94
N THR A 68 -5.87 13.49 3.31
CA THR A 68 -6.96 14.25 3.92
C THR A 68 -8.21 14.10 3.07
N ASN A 69 -9.39 14.18 3.70
CA ASN A 69 -10.62 14.35 2.94
C ASN A 69 -10.63 15.72 2.20
N GLU A 70 -11.61 15.94 1.33
CA GLU A 70 -11.68 17.13 0.49
C GLU A 70 -11.77 18.43 1.32
N SER A 71 -12.51 18.40 2.43
CA SER A 71 -12.62 19.54 3.36
C SER A 71 -11.39 19.77 4.24
N GLY A 72 -10.45 18.84 4.29
CA GLY A 72 -9.24 18.90 5.13
C GLY A 72 -9.50 18.72 6.63
N LYS A 73 -10.72 18.31 7.03
CA LYS A 73 -11.09 18.13 8.44
C LYS A 73 -10.71 16.76 9.00
N VAL A 74 -10.56 15.77 8.14
CA VAL A 74 -10.12 14.43 8.51
C VAL A 74 -8.74 14.20 7.91
N VAL A 75 -7.80 13.78 8.75
CA VAL A 75 -6.44 13.42 8.36
C VAL A 75 -6.22 11.96 8.71
N THR A 76 -5.90 11.16 7.71
CA THR A 76 -5.55 9.74 7.88
C THR A 76 -4.08 9.56 7.56
N PHE A 77 -3.37 8.82 8.39
CA PHE A 77 -1.93 8.63 8.26
C PHE A 77 -1.51 7.22 8.69
N VAL A 78 -0.41 6.76 8.13
CA VAL A 78 0.20 5.47 8.48
C VAL A 78 1.42 5.74 9.37
N GLN A 79 1.46 5.06 10.51
CA GLN A 79 2.57 5.11 11.43
C GLN A 79 2.94 3.72 11.90
N GLU A 80 4.17 3.29 11.64
CA GLU A 80 4.71 1.99 12.08
C GLU A 80 3.81 0.78 11.73
N GLY A 81 3.29 0.75 10.50
CA GLY A 81 2.38 -0.31 10.04
C GLY A 81 0.98 -0.27 10.65
N GLU A 82 0.59 0.86 11.23
CA GLU A 82 -0.75 1.11 11.77
C GLU A 82 -1.42 2.26 11.04
N LEU A 83 -2.71 2.16 10.80
CA LEU A 83 -3.53 3.22 10.21
C LEU A 83 -4.29 3.98 11.28
N TRP A 84 -4.13 5.29 11.27
CA TRP A 84 -4.76 6.22 12.19
C TRP A 84 -5.58 7.25 11.45
N SER A 85 -6.68 7.67 12.05
CA SER A 85 -7.55 8.73 11.53
C SER A 85 -7.81 9.77 12.62
N TYR A 86 -7.54 11.03 12.31
CA TYR A 86 -7.84 12.17 13.16
C TYR A 86 -8.94 13.02 12.54
N ASN A 87 -10.05 13.18 13.26
CA ASN A 87 -11.14 14.09 12.91
C ASN A 87 -10.97 15.37 13.73
N GLN A 88 -10.60 16.46 13.07
CA GLN A 88 -10.35 17.75 13.71
C GLN A 88 -11.63 18.36 14.30
N GLU A 89 -12.78 18.20 13.65
CA GLU A 89 -14.04 18.77 14.10
C GLU A 89 -14.58 18.07 15.36
N ALA A 90 -14.50 16.75 15.37
CA ALA A 90 -14.88 15.93 16.52
C ALA A 90 -13.79 15.88 17.60
N ASN A 91 -12.56 16.30 17.26
CA ASN A 91 -11.35 16.15 18.08
C ASN A 91 -11.15 14.71 18.56
N THR A 92 -11.31 13.76 17.65
CA THR A 92 -11.18 12.33 17.92
C THR A 92 -10.04 11.74 17.11
N LEU A 93 -9.29 10.84 17.74
CA LEU A 93 -8.25 10.04 17.12
C LEU A 93 -8.65 8.58 17.20
N ALA A 94 -8.76 7.91 16.05
CA ALA A 94 -9.09 6.50 15.94
C ALA A 94 -7.91 5.71 15.40
N LYS A 95 -7.61 4.56 16.00
CA LYS A 95 -6.75 3.54 15.41
C LYS A 95 -7.61 2.64 14.53
N VAL A 96 -7.49 2.83 13.21
CA VAL A 96 -8.34 2.19 12.20
C VAL A 96 -7.86 0.76 11.95
N PHE A 97 -6.53 0.57 11.82
CA PHE A 97 -5.95 -0.75 11.58
C PHE A 97 -4.65 -0.93 12.36
N SER A 98 -4.47 -2.15 12.87
CA SER A 98 -3.22 -2.59 13.48
C SER A 98 -3.20 -4.12 13.57
N PHE A 99 -2.06 -4.73 13.29
CA PHE A 99 -1.81 -6.12 13.65
C PHE A 99 -1.43 -6.29 15.14
N ARG A 100 -1.11 -5.19 15.83
CA ARG A 100 -0.73 -5.22 17.25
C ARG A 100 -1.97 -5.26 18.14
N GLY A 101 -1.99 -6.24 19.06
CA GLY A 101 -3.04 -6.34 20.09
C GLY A 101 -2.82 -5.34 21.24
N TYR A 102 -3.84 -5.17 22.08
CA TYR A 102 -3.77 -4.28 23.25
C TYR A 102 -2.87 -4.82 24.37
N GLU A 103 -2.72 -6.13 24.47
CA GLU A 103 -1.96 -6.80 25.54
C GLU A 103 -0.55 -7.23 25.07
N GLY A 104 -0.20 -6.91 23.83
CA GLY A 104 0.70 -7.56 22.99
C GLY A 104 2.16 -7.42 23.22
N VAL A 105 2.83 -8.52 23.44
CA VAL A 105 4.22 -8.69 23.10
C VAL A 105 4.35 -10.03 22.38
N ASP A 106 3.65 -10.16 21.27
CA ASP A 106 3.89 -11.27 20.35
C ASP A 106 4.82 -10.72 19.23
N ASP A 107 5.99 -11.34 19.08
CA ASP A 107 6.96 -10.92 18.05
C ASP A 107 6.37 -10.93 16.63
N ARG A 108 5.35 -11.77 16.38
CA ARG A 108 4.63 -11.81 15.09
C ARG A 108 3.88 -10.53 14.79
N GLU A 109 3.37 -9.85 15.80
CA GLU A 109 2.64 -8.57 15.62
C GLU A 109 3.55 -7.43 15.16
N ASN A 110 4.83 -7.55 15.47
CA ASN A 110 5.84 -6.55 15.13
C ASN A 110 6.65 -6.91 13.86
N TYR A 111 6.22 -7.94 13.11
CA TYR A 111 6.87 -8.29 11.87
C TYR A 111 6.61 -7.23 10.81
N GLY A 112 7.67 -6.57 10.32
CA GLY A 112 7.59 -5.35 9.51
C GLY A 112 7.39 -5.55 8.01
N GLU A 113 7.07 -6.78 7.56
CA GLU A 113 6.93 -7.10 6.14
C GLU A 113 5.51 -6.81 5.61
N HIS A 114 4.94 -5.68 5.99
CA HIS A 114 3.67 -5.18 5.46
C HIS A 114 3.65 -3.65 5.45
N ASP A 115 2.84 -3.10 4.56
CA ASP A 115 2.55 -1.67 4.50
C ASP A 115 1.06 -1.43 4.28
N ILE A 116 0.65 -0.18 4.46
CA ILE A 116 -0.73 0.27 4.28
C ILE A 116 -0.74 1.39 3.24
N LYS A 117 -1.70 1.34 2.32
CA LYS A 117 -1.94 2.41 1.35
C LYS A 117 -3.36 2.93 1.50
N ILE A 118 -3.50 4.23 1.69
CA ILE A 118 -4.80 4.89 1.75
C ILE A 118 -5.31 5.06 0.31
N VAL A 119 -6.52 4.60 0.06
CA VAL A 119 -7.14 4.61 -1.28
C VAL A 119 -8.07 5.81 -1.42
N ASN A 120 -8.96 6.01 -0.45
CA ASN A 120 -9.95 7.08 -0.46
C ASN A 120 -10.36 7.46 0.96
N ILE A 121 -10.78 8.71 1.17
CA ILE A 121 -11.38 9.21 2.41
C ILE A 121 -12.60 10.04 2.03
N ASP A 122 -13.77 9.64 2.50
CA ASP A 122 -14.99 10.41 2.27
C ASP A 122 -15.14 11.60 3.24
N GLU A 123 -16.15 12.45 3.01
CA GLU A 123 -16.39 13.62 3.86
C GLU A 123 -16.87 13.26 5.27
N ALA A 124 -17.41 12.08 5.48
CA ALA A 124 -17.79 11.58 6.81
C ALA A 124 -16.58 11.03 7.59
N GLY A 125 -15.46 10.81 6.90
CA GLY A 125 -14.22 10.25 7.46
C GLY A 125 -14.15 8.72 7.36
N SER A 126 -15.02 8.08 6.56
CA SER A 126 -14.88 6.67 6.21
C SER A 126 -13.71 6.50 5.23
N ILE A 127 -13.02 5.37 5.31
CA ILE A 127 -11.73 5.19 4.65
C ILE A 127 -11.74 3.86 3.90
N ASP A 128 -11.41 3.91 2.61
CA ASP A 128 -11.01 2.73 1.85
C ASP A 128 -9.49 2.66 1.83
N TYR A 129 -8.92 1.51 2.21
CA TYR A 129 -7.49 1.33 2.26
C TYR A 129 -7.10 -0.11 1.96
N ILE A 130 -5.85 -0.33 1.65
CA ILE A 130 -5.28 -1.66 1.48
C ILE A 130 -4.17 -1.91 2.49
N VAL A 131 -4.09 -3.16 2.97
CA VAL A 131 -2.93 -3.69 3.67
C VAL A 131 -2.27 -4.69 2.73
N TYR A 132 -0.99 -4.54 2.47
CA TYR A 132 -0.28 -5.42 1.55
C TYR A 132 1.03 -5.92 2.14
N GLY A 133 1.42 -7.11 1.74
CA GLY A 133 2.58 -7.81 2.27
C GLY A 133 2.20 -9.04 3.08
N TYR A 134 2.98 -9.32 4.11
CA TYR A 134 2.75 -10.46 4.99
C TYR A 134 1.66 -10.16 6.01
N MET A 135 0.67 -11.03 6.10
CA MET A 135 -0.44 -10.90 7.05
C MET A 135 -0.02 -11.46 8.40
N ASN A 136 0.29 -10.57 9.34
CA ASN A 136 0.81 -10.97 10.67
C ASN A 136 -0.25 -11.63 11.53
N ARG A 137 -1.53 -11.30 11.31
CA ARG A 137 -2.68 -11.74 12.11
C ARG A 137 -3.93 -11.86 11.27
N GLY A 138 -4.97 -12.45 11.84
CA GLY A 138 -6.29 -12.57 11.24
C GLY A 138 -6.48 -13.86 10.46
N ILE A 139 -7.50 -13.88 9.61
CA ILE A 139 -7.88 -15.09 8.84
C ILE A 139 -6.85 -15.46 7.76
N HIS A 140 -6.00 -14.53 7.38
CA HIS A 140 -4.94 -14.70 6.38
C HIS A 140 -3.54 -14.78 7.00
N GLU A 141 -3.44 -14.97 8.33
CA GLU A 141 -2.14 -15.05 9.02
C GLU A 141 -1.19 -16.04 8.33
N GLY A 142 0.03 -15.60 8.07
CA GLY A 142 1.07 -16.41 7.43
C GLY A 142 1.07 -16.37 5.90
N THR A 143 0.14 -15.64 5.28
CA THR A 143 0.12 -15.47 3.81
C THR A 143 0.61 -14.09 3.40
N VAL A 144 1.13 -13.98 2.18
CA VAL A 144 1.43 -12.70 1.54
C VAL A 144 0.28 -12.38 0.59
N GLY A 145 -0.15 -11.13 0.55
CA GLY A 145 -1.24 -10.72 -0.33
C GLY A 145 -1.64 -9.27 -0.12
N ILE A 146 -2.77 -8.91 -0.70
CA ILE A 146 -3.39 -7.59 -0.59
C ILE A 146 -4.78 -7.77 -0.01
N ALA A 147 -5.04 -7.14 1.13
CA ALA A 147 -6.35 -7.07 1.75
C ALA A 147 -6.94 -5.68 1.55
N VAL A 148 -8.13 -5.59 0.98
CA VAL A 148 -8.89 -4.35 0.81
C VAL A 148 -9.86 -4.21 1.97
N TYR A 149 -9.82 -3.06 2.64
CA TYR A 149 -10.64 -2.76 3.81
C TYR A 149 -11.49 -1.52 3.60
N HIS A 150 -12.64 -1.53 4.22
CA HIS A 150 -13.48 -0.35 4.42
C HIS A 150 -13.64 -0.08 5.91
N TYR A 151 -13.32 1.14 6.32
CA TYR A 151 -13.60 1.65 7.66
C TYR A 151 -14.77 2.61 7.63
N ASP A 152 -15.86 2.28 8.32
CA ASP A 152 -17.01 3.17 8.54
C ASP A 152 -16.75 4.02 9.79
N SER A 153 -16.56 5.31 9.59
CA SER A 153 -16.26 6.25 10.67
C SER A 153 -17.43 6.47 11.64
N LEU A 154 -18.68 6.33 11.18
CA LEU A 154 -19.88 6.54 11.98
C LEU A 154 -20.16 5.33 12.86
N ALA A 155 -20.05 4.14 12.29
CA ALA A 155 -20.22 2.88 13.02
C ALA A 155 -18.96 2.50 13.84
N ASN A 156 -17.82 3.08 13.51
CA ASN A 156 -16.49 2.71 14.03
C ASN A 156 -16.22 1.21 13.82
N THR A 157 -16.51 0.73 12.62
CA THR A 157 -16.29 -0.66 12.21
C THR A 157 -15.32 -0.72 11.06
N ASN A 158 -14.54 -1.80 11.03
CA ASN A 158 -13.55 -2.05 10.00
C ASN A 158 -13.81 -3.43 9.40
N GLU A 159 -14.05 -3.48 8.10
CA GLU A 159 -14.44 -4.68 7.38
C GLU A 159 -13.46 -4.98 6.25
N GLU A 160 -12.92 -6.20 6.22
CA GLU A 160 -12.20 -6.70 5.07
C GLU A 160 -13.18 -7.04 3.97
N GLN A 161 -12.96 -6.45 2.80
CA GLN A 161 -13.85 -6.60 1.65
C GLN A 161 -13.34 -7.66 0.67
N VAL A 162 -12.04 -7.63 0.35
CA VAL A 162 -11.42 -8.53 -0.61
C VAL A 162 -10.03 -8.90 -0.14
N PHE A 163 -9.63 -10.15 -0.35
CA PHE A 163 -8.25 -10.60 -0.19
C PHE A 163 -7.74 -11.22 -1.50
N ILE A 164 -6.62 -10.72 -1.99
CA ILE A 164 -5.92 -11.23 -3.18
C ILE A 164 -4.60 -11.82 -2.71
N PRO A 165 -4.44 -13.16 -2.70
CA PRO A 165 -3.17 -13.78 -2.32
C PRO A 165 -2.12 -13.51 -3.40
N SER A 166 -0.86 -13.34 -2.99
CA SER A 166 0.29 -13.22 -3.87
C SER A 166 1.31 -14.32 -3.59
N SER A 167 2.00 -14.75 -4.64
CA SER A 167 3.15 -15.65 -4.55
C SER A 167 4.48 -14.90 -4.41
N GLN A 168 4.46 -13.58 -4.53
CA GLN A 168 5.62 -12.71 -4.43
C GLN A 168 6.05 -12.50 -2.97
N SER A 169 7.31 -12.10 -2.79
CA SER A 169 7.73 -11.58 -1.48
C SER A 169 7.22 -10.16 -1.27
N TYR A 170 7.14 -9.73 -0.02
CA TYR A 170 6.76 -8.37 0.33
C TYR A 170 7.59 -7.30 -0.41
N GLU A 171 8.92 -7.48 -0.50
CA GLU A 171 9.81 -6.53 -1.17
C GLU A 171 9.50 -6.36 -2.66
N VAL A 172 9.16 -7.45 -3.34
CA VAL A 172 8.74 -7.40 -4.74
C VAL A 172 7.38 -6.71 -4.84
N MET A 173 6.42 -7.12 -4.03
CA MET A 173 5.09 -6.52 -3.98
C MET A 173 5.15 -5.01 -3.71
N LYS A 174 5.98 -4.57 -2.78
CA LYS A 174 6.20 -3.16 -2.45
C LYS A 174 6.70 -2.36 -3.66
N SER A 175 7.57 -2.95 -4.48
CA SER A 175 8.06 -2.29 -5.69
C SER A 175 7.04 -2.27 -6.82
N GLU A 176 6.17 -3.27 -6.92
CA GLU A 176 5.16 -3.42 -7.98
C GLU A 176 3.87 -2.64 -7.70
N LEU A 177 3.43 -2.58 -6.44
CA LEU A 177 2.19 -1.91 -6.04
C LEU A 177 2.13 -0.42 -6.39
N GLY A 178 3.28 0.22 -6.56
CA GLY A 178 3.36 1.59 -7.07
C GLY A 178 3.08 1.72 -8.57
N GLN A 179 3.02 0.63 -9.32
CA GLN A 179 2.90 0.69 -10.79
C GLN A 179 1.47 0.97 -11.23
N LEU A 180 0.48 0.25 -10.69
CA LEU A 180 -0.93 0.48 -11.01
C LEU A 180 -1.79 0.46 -9.75
N MET A 181 -2.36 1.62 -9.45
CA MET A 181 -3.38 1.78 -8.41
C MET A 181 -4.27 2.97 -8.79
N TYR A 182 -5.50 2.71 -9.22
CA TYR A 182 -6.41 3.74 -9.68
C TYR A 182 -7.81 3.55 -9.12
N VAL A 183 -8.41 4.61 -8.62
CA VAL A 183 -9.78 4.64 -8.11
C VAL A 183 -10.59 5.61 -8.92
N THR A 184 -11.77 5.16 -9.38
CA THR A 184 -12.72 6.03 -10.07
C THR A 184 -13.61 6.77 -9.07
N GLU A 185 -14.19 7.89 -9.48
CA GLU A 185 -15.22 8.59 -8.70
C GLU A 185 -16.45 7.73 -8.37
N SER A 186 -16.71 6.69 -9.16
CA SER A 186 -17.82 5.74 -8.95
C SER A 186 -17.50 4.62 -7.97
N GLY A 187 -16.27 4.53 -7.43
CA GLY A 187 -15.86 3.51 -6.49
C GLY A 187 -15.34 2.23 -7.14
N ALA A 188 -14.95 2.24 -8.41
CA ALA A 188 -14.20 1.14 -9.00
C ALA A 188 -12.70 1.32 -8.71
N PHE A 189 -12.09 0.29 -8.16
CA PHE A 189 -10.68 0.24 -7.80
C PHE A 189 -9.93 -0.74 -8.69
N TYR A 190 -8.84 -0.29 -9.31
CA TYR A 190 -7.98 -1.08 -10.20
C TYR A 190 -6.58 -1.19 -9.63
N ILE A 191 -6.07 -2.43 -9.61
CA ILE A 191 -4.75 -2.73 -9.05
C ILE A 191 -4.08 -3.84 -9.86
N MET A 192 -2.76 -3.77 -10.02
CA MET A 192 -1.97 -4.83 -10.61
C MET A 192 -1.22 -5.61 -9.53
N VAL A 193 -1.38 -6.94 -9.55
CA VAL A 193 -0.76 -7.88 -8.61
C VAL A 193 -0.30 -9.11 -9.37
N ASP A 194 0.96 -9.51 -9.21
CA ASP A 194 1.54 -10.70 -9.87
C ASP A 194 1.31 -10.71 -11.39
N GLY A 195 1.38 -9.55 -12.04
CA GLY A 195 1.11 -9.39 -13.47
C GLY A 195 -0.36 -9.53 -13.88
N ASN A 196 -1.29 -9.58 -12.92
CA ASN A 196 -2.73 -9.60 -13.19
C ASN A 196 -3.35 -8.27 -12.78
N VAL A 197 -4.23 -7.75 -13.63
CA VAL A 197 -4.98 -6.52 -13.37
C VAL A 197 -6.36 -6.87 -12.82
N TYR A 198 -6.62 -6.49 -11.60
CA TYR A 198 -7.89 -6.67 -10.91
C TYR A 198 -8.71 -5.39 -10.96
N GLY A 199 -10.00 -5.53 -11.22
CA GLY A 199 -11.00 -4.50 -11.00
C GLY A 199 -11.91 -4.91 -9.86
N ILE A 200 -12.04 -4.05 -8.85
CA ILE A 200 -12.82 -4.28 -7.64
C ILE A 200 -13.85 -3.15 -7.54
N ASP A 201 -15.12 -3.49 -7.51
CA ASP A 201 -16.17 -2.51 -7.19
C ASP A 201 -16.29 -2.42 -5.67
N LEU A 202 -15.87 -1.27 -5.11
CA LEU A 202 -15.87 -1.04 -3.66
C LEU A 202 -17.29 -0.95 -3.05
N ASN A 203 -18.35 -0.84 -3.88
CA ASN A 203 -19.72 -0.81 -3.40
C ASN A 203 -20.37 -2.21 -3.38
N SER A 204 -20.17 -3.00 -4.44
CA SER A 204 -20.76 -4.35 -4.56
C SER A 204 -19.81 -5.46 -4.12
N LEU A 205 -18.52 -5.16 -3.98
CA LEU A 205 -17.41 -6.09 -3.68
C LEU A 205 -17.15 -7.12 -4.79
N ASP A 206 -17.73 -6.90 -5.97
CA ASP A 206 -17.46 -7.73 -7.12
C ASP A 206 -16.01 -7.51 -7.59
N THR A 207 -15.29 -8.62 -7.73
CA THR A 207 -13.91 -8.62 -8.20
C THR A 207 -13.82 -9.33 -9.53
N LYS A 208 -13.17 -8.70 -10.52
CA LYS A 208 -12.91 -9.29 -11.84
C LYS A 208 -11.43 -9.16 -12.19
N VAL A 209 -10.89 -10.15 -12.89
CA VAL A 209 -9.57 -10.05 -13.52
C VAL A 209 -9.79 -9.49 -14.92
N LEU A 210 -9.16 -8.36 -15.23
CA LEU A 210 -9.29 -7.67 -16.52
C LEU A 210 -8.24 -8.16 -17.52
N VAL A 211 -7.01 -8.36 -17.04
CA VAL A 211 -5.87 -8.84 -17.84
C VAL A 211 -5.03 -9.75 -16.98
N GLU A 212 -4.51 -10.83 -17.54
CA GLU A 212 -3.68 -11.81 -16.83
C GLU A 212 -2.30 -11.96 -17.46
N GLY A 213 -1.30 -12.27 -16.64
CA GLY A 213 0.02 -12.72 -17.08
C GLY A 213 0.88 -11.63 -17.72
N LEU A 214 0.65 -10.38 -17.37
CA LEU A 214 1.49 -9.26 -17.83
C LEU A 214 2.90 -9.37 -17.27
N SER A 215 3.89 -8.97 -18.06
CA SER A 215 5.26 -8.78 -17.62
C SER A 215 5.62 -7.29 -17.68
N ASP A 216 6.54 -6.84 -16.83
CA ASP A 216 6.98 -5.44 -16.79
C ASP A 216 7.46 -4.91 -18.13
N GLU A 217 8.02 -5.80 -18.97
CA GLU A 217 8.48 -5.43 -20.31
C GLU A 217 7.36 -5.26 -21.33
N ALA A 218 6.17 -5.74 -21.04
CA ALA A 218 5.02 -5.79 -21.94
C ALA A 218 3.94 -4.76 -21.60
N VAL A 219 4.14 -3.95 -20.58
CA VAL A 219 3.17 -2.97 -20.09
C VAL A 219 3.73 -1.57 -20.07
N ALA A 220 2.84 -0.58 -20.17
CA ALA A 220 3.11 0.81 -19.85
C ALA A 220 1.88 1.38 -19.13
N ILE A 221 2.11 2.23 -18.13
CA ILE A 221 1.07 2.82 -17.29
C ILE A 221 1.26 4.33 -17.31
N SER A 222 0.16 5.10 -17.41
CA SER A 222 0.23 6.56 -17.37
C SER A 222 0.58 7.06 -15.95
N GLU A 223 1.06 8.27 -15.85
CA GLU A 223 1.47 8.89 -14.57
C GLU A 223 0.30 8.99 -13.57
N SER A 224 -0.92 9.19 -14.06
CA SER A 224 -2.14 9.20 -13.24
C SER A 224 -2.67 7.81 -12.87
N ASN A 225 -2.08 6.73 -13.40
CA ASN A 225 -2.58 5.35 -13.33
C ASN A 225 -3.93 5.13 -14.04
N ARG A 226 -4.44 6.11 -14.78
CA ARG A 226 -5.72 6.01 -15.48
C ARG A 226 -5.66 5.10 -16.70
N PHE A 227 -4.53 5.07 -17.41
CA PHE A 227 -4.35 4.28 -18.62
C PHE A 227 -3.33 3.17 -18.41
N LEU A 228 -3.65 1.99 -18.91
CA LEU A 228 -2.74 0.86 -19.04
C LEU A 228 -2.69 0.44 -20.51
N ALA A 229 -1.50 0.32 -21.08
CA ALA A 229 -1.25 -0.24 -22.40
C ALA A 229 -0.45 -1.53 -22.26
N TRP A 230 -0.84 -2.59 -23.01
CA TRP A 230 -0.15 -3.88 -22.97
C TRP A 230 -0.17 -4.59 -24.32
N VAL A 231 0.70 -5.56 -24.48
CA VAL A 231 0.67 -6.53 -25.57
C VAL A 231 0.28 -7.89 -25.04
N ASP A 232 -0.31 -8.73 -25.89
CA ASP A 232 -0.77 -10.08 -25.52
C ASP A 232 0.39 -10.90 -24.90
N PRO A 233 0.28 -11.34 -23.63
CA PRO A 233 1.30 -12.14 -22.97
C PRO A 233 1.63 -13.45 -23.67
N SER A 234 0.71 -14.01 -24.46
CA SER A 234 0.90 -15.24 -25.23
C SER A 234 1.72 -15.06 -26.52
N ALA A 235 1.98 -13.82 -26.91
CA ALA A 235 2.73 -13.51 -28.13
C ALA A 235 4.23 -13.71 -27.96
N VAL A 236 4.72 -14.93 -28.17
CA VAL A 236 6.11 -15.38 -27.94
C VAL A 236 7.18 -14.57 -28.72
N ARG A 237 6.80 -13.89 -29.79
CA ARG A 237 7.72 -13.12 -30.67
C ARG A 237 7.38 -11.64 -30.78
N GLY A 238 6.48 -11.14 -29.97
CA GLY A 238 5.89 -9.82 -30.06
C GLY A 238 4.47 -9.86 -30.66
N SER A 239 3.67 -8.85 -30.37
CA SER A 239 2.32 -8.67 -30.90
C SER A 239 2.34 -7.67 -32.05
N ASP A 240 1.42 -7.77 -32.97
CA ASP A 240 1.13 -6.69 -33.92
C ASP A 240 0.14 -5.67 -33.36
N THR A 241 -0.40 -5.93 -32.18
CA THR A 241 -1.44 -5.12 -31.54
C THR A 241 -1.05 -4.75 -30.11
N ILE A 242 -1.21 -3.49 -29.77
CA ILE A 242 -1.18 -2.96 -28.39
C ILE A 242 -2.63 -2.73 -27.98
N HIS A 243 -3.01 -3.27 -26.85
CA HIS A 243 -4.27 -2.99 -26.18
C HIS A 243 -4.07 -1.83 -25.19
N MET A 244 -5.04 -0.95 -25.07
CA MET A 244 -5.02 0.13 -24.12
C MET A 244 -6.39 0.26 -23.44
N ILE A 245 -6.43 0.26 -22.10
CA ILE A 245 -7.64 0.49 -21.33
C ILE A 245 -7.58 1.89 -20.67
N ASP A 246 -8.71 2.59 -20.72
CA ASP A 246 -9.01 3.76 -19.89
C ASP A 246 -9.86 3.30 -18.72
N PHE A 247 -9.30 3.24 -17.53
CA PHE A 247 -9.99 2.78 -16.32
C PHE A 247 -11.15 3.69 -15.89
N SER A 248 -11.16 4.97 -16.30
CA SER A 248 -12.26 5.88 -15.97
C SER A 248 -13.55 5.54 -16.72
N THR A 249 -13.43 4.86 -17.87
CA THR A 249 -14.55 4.49 -18.74
C THR A 249 -14.65 2.99 -19.02
N GLU A 250 -13.68 2.21 -18.55
CA GLU A 250 -13.45 0.79 -18.89
C GLU A 250 -13.36 0.51 -20.40
N LYS A 251 -13.07 1.52 -21.19
CA LYS A 251 -12.97 1.38 -22.64
C LYS A 251 -11.62 0.82 -23.05
N VAL A 252 -11.62 -0.27 -23.77
CA VAL A 252 -10.43 -0.81 -24.42
C VAL A 252 -10.33 -0.28 -25.85
N THR A 253 -9.12 0.14 -26.24
CA THR A 253 -8.78 0.60 -27.59
C THR A 253 -7.56 -0.18 -28.08
N ASP A 254 -7.61 -0.65 -29.31
CA ASP A 254 -6.51 -1.40 -29.93
C ASP A 254 -5.75 -0.51 -30.92
N VAL A 255 -4.43 -0.58 -30.86
CA VAL A 255 -3.50 0.05 -31.81
C VAL A 255 -2.78 -1.08 -32.52
N THR A 256 -3.08 -1.28 -33.82
CA THR A 256 -2.52 -2.37 -34.60
C THR A 256 -1.51 -1.84 -35.62
N GLY A 257 -0.32 -2.42 -35.63
CA GLY A 257 0.72 -2.21 -36.64
C GLY A 257 0.42 -2.93 -37.96
N SER A 258 1.36 -2.87 -38.87
CA SER A 258 1.28 -3.66 -40.09
C SER A 258 1.51 -5.15 -39.81
N ALA A 259 0.97 -6.05 -40.59
CA ALA A 259 0.99 -7.52 -40.36
C ALA A 259 2.41 -8.16 -40.23
N SER A 260 3.46 -7.42 -40.53
CA SER A 260 4.86 -7.81 -40.38
C SER A 260 5.58 -7.09 -39.22
N ASP A 261 4.89 -6.18 -38.55
CA ASP A 261 5.51 -5.34 -37.50
C ASP A 261 5.25 -5.97 -36.13
N TYR A 262 6.22 -5.80 -35.25
CA TYR A 262 6.05 -6.08 -33.84
C TYR A 262 6.00 -4.75 -33.11
N VAL A 263 4.97 -4.59 -32.31
CA VAL A 263 4.75 -3.38 -31.53
C VAL A 263 4.96 -3.65 -30.04
N LYS A 264 5.44 -2.65 -29.32
CA LYS A 264 5.65 -2.70 -27.86
C LYS A 264 5.29 -1.33 -27.29
N PRO A 265 4.54 -1.28 -26.19
CA PRO A 265 4.33 -0.02 -25.49
C PRO A 265 5.66 0.48 -24.92
N LEU A 266 6.00 1.75 -25.18
CA LEU A 266 7.21 2.38 -24.68
C LEU A 266 6.94 3.14 -23.39
N GLY A 267 5.75 3.71 -23.25
CA GLY A 267 5.37 4.48 -22.09
C GLY A 267 4.27 5.51 -22.37
N PHE A 268 4.05 6.37 -21.42
CA PHE A 268 3.21 7.54 -21.53
C PHE A 268 4.03 8.79 -21.26
N MET A 269 3.68 9.87 -21.92
CA MET A 269 4.15 11.23 -21.61
C MET A 269 2.96 11.94 -20.96
N GLN A 270 2.88 11.94 -19.66
CA GLN A 270 1.68 12.26 -18.90
C GLN A 270 0.56 11.25 -19.25
N GLU A 271 -0.46 11.69 -20.00
CA GLU A 271 -1.59 10.87 -20.47
C GLU A 271 -1.48 10.49 -21.95
N ASP A 272 -0.49 11.00 -22.68
CA ASP A 272 -0.30 10.71 -24.09
C ASP A 272 0.52 9.43 -24.27
N PHE A 273 -0.06 8.45 -24.97
CA PHE A 273 0.58 7.16 -25.26
C PHE A 273 1.67 7.27 -26.33
N VAL A 274 2.83 6.62 -26.10
CA VAL A 274 4.01 6.62 -26.97
C VAL A 274 4.42 5.19 -27.37
#